data_66b0be6bd4a45f06fe3480d05d8bd37f
#
_entry.id   66b0be6bd4a45f06fe3480d05d8bd37f
#
_cell.length_a   1.000
_cell.length_b   1.000
_cell.length_c   1.000
_cell.angle_alpha   90.00
_cell.angle_beta   90.00
_cell.angle_gamma   90.00
#
_symmetry.space_group_name_H-M   'P 1'
#
loop_
_entity.id
_entity.type
_entity.pdbx_description
1 polymer ?
#
loop_
_entity_poly.entity_id
_entity_poly.type
_entity_poly.pdbx_seq_one_letter_code
_entity_poly.pdbx_strand_id
1 'polypeptide(L)'
;MVNAPGLRPTPDRVRETLFNWLGQDLSGWRCLDAFAGSGALGFEAASRGAAEVVLLERDGDLAASLEASRLRLGGAAMRVQRADALAWMRASAPQAFELIFLDPPFDADIASAALGAAKRLLSAGGYVYFESSQKLTTEGIGAGWAVWRHARAGAVHAHLLRRSDTLPSFV
;
A
#
# COMPACT_ATOMS: atom_id res chain seq x y z
N MET A 1 13.87 -7.51 -12.64
CA MET A 1 12.44 -7.57 -12.23
C MET A 1 11.95 -9.00 -12.40
N VAL A 2 11.37 -9.57 -11.38
CA VAL A 2 10.82 -10.94 -11.47
C VAL A 2 9.43 -10.84 -12.09
N ASN A 3 9.21 -11.59 -13.17
CA ASN A 3 7.90 -11.74 -13.78
C ASN A 3 7.29 -13.05 -13.33
N ALA A 4 6.14 -13.01 -12.68
CA ALA A 4 5.35 -14.17 -12.30
C ALA A 4 3.97 -14.08 -12.94
N PRO A 5 3.31 -15.24 -13.22
CA PRO A 5 1.94 -15.22 -13.72
C PRO A 5 1.02 -14.40 -12.78
N GLY A 6 0.27 -13.48 -13.35
CA GLY A 6 -0.63 -12.60 -12.60
C GLY A 6 0.03 -11.41 -11.93
N LEU A 7 1.35 -11.30 -11.95
CA LEU A 7 2.05 -10.14 -11.43
C LEU A 7 1.90 -8.97 -12.41
N ARG A 8 1.37 -7.86 -11.91
CA ARG A 8 1.18 -6.64 -12.67
C ARG A 8 1.93 -5.51 -11.97
N PRO A 9 3.03 -4.98 -12.56
CA PRO A 9 3.76 -3.89 -11.94
C PRO A 9 2.92 -2.61 -11.94
N THR A 10 3.05 -1.82 -10.88
CA THR A 10 2.48 -0.47 -10.83
C THR A 10 3.17 0.38 -11.90
N PRO A 11 2.42 1.04 -12.80
CA PRO A 11 3.01 1.92 -13.80
C PRO A 11 3.87 3.02 -13.17
N ASP A 12 5.01 3.33 -13.76
CA ASP A 12 5.93 4.34 -13.26
C ASP A 12 5.26 5.70 -13.06
N ARG A 13 4.37 6.08 -13.99
CA ARG A 13 3.63 7.35 -13.91
C ARG A 13 2.70 7.40 -12.69
N VAL A 14 2.06 6.29 -12.37
CA VAL A 14 1.18 6.19 -11.19
C VAL A 14 2.00 6.29 -9.92
N ARG A 15 3.15 5.59 -9.86
CA ARG A 15 4.06 5.64 -8.73
C ARG A 15 4.59 7.06 -8.49
N GLU A 16 5.02 7.74 -9.54
CA GLU A 16 5.47 9.13 -9.48
C GLU A 16 4.36 10.05 -8.96
N THR A 17 3.16 9.94 -9.49
CA THR A 17 2.00 10.72 -9.05
C THR A 17 1.70 10.48 -7.57
N LEU A 18 1.72 9.23 -7.12
CA LEU A 18 1.48 8.89 -5.72
C LEU A 18 2.48 9.59 -4.80
N PHE A 19 3.77 9.49 -5.09
CA PHE A 19 4.79 10.09 -4.22
C PHE A 19 4.83 11.61 -4.32
N ASN A 20 4.36 12.20 -5.42
CA ASN A 20 4.09 13.63 -5.48
C ASN A 20 2.96 14.05 -4.53
N TRP A 21 1.91 13.23 -4.42
CA TRP A 21 0.82 13.50 -3.47
C TRP A 21 1.26 13.38 -2.01
N LEU A 22 2.12 12.39 -1.70
CA LEU A 22 2.59 12.13 -0.34
C LEU A 22 3.68 13.10 0.12
N GLY A 23 4.38 13.72 -0.82
CA GLY A 23 5.60 14.47 -0.56
C GLY A 23 6.85 13.62 -0.75
N GLN A 24 8.00 14.26 -0.80
CA GLN A 24 9.26 13.59 -1.11
C GLN A 24 9.95 13.00 0.11
N ASP A 25 9.53 13.38 1.30
CA ASP A 25 10.15 12.95 2.56
C ASP A 25 9.14 12.19 3.41
N LEU A 26 9.40 10.90 3.60
CA LEU A 26 8.60 10.02 4.45
C LEU A 26 9.30 9.70 5.78
N SER A 27 10.22 10.54 6.20
CA SER A 27 10.96 10.34 7.46
C SER A 27 10.00 10.15 8.64
N GLY A 28 10.23 9.09 9.41
CA GLY A 28 9.40 8.74 10.56
C GLY A 28 8.15 7.91 10.24
N TRP A 29 7.82 7.70 8.97
CA TRP A 29 6.64 6.94 8.60
C TRP A 29 6.89 5.44 8.68
N ARG A 30 5.90 4.73 9.19
CA ARG A 30 5.83 3.27 9.15
C ARG A 30 4.90 2.90 8.00
N CYS A 31 5.41 2.11 7.05
CA CYS A 31 4.71 1.77 5.82
C CYS A 31 4.49 0.27 5.71
N LEU A 32 3.33 -0.12 5.20
CA LEU A 32 2.98 -1.50 4.89
C LEU A 32 2.69 -1.64 3.41
N ASP A 33 3.42 -2.52 2.73
CA ASP A 33 3.12 -2.94 1.36
C ASP A 33 2.48 -4.34 1.43
N ALA A 34 1.15 -4.35 1.49
CA ALA A 34 0.40 -5.56 1.86
C ALA A 34 0.36 -6.62 0.76
N PHE A 35 0.49 -6.23 -0.50
CA PHE A 35 0.55 -7.11 -1.67
C PHE A 35 1.77 -6.72 -2.49
N ALA A 36 2.95 -7.00 -1.96
CA ALA A 36 4.17 -6.34 -2.42
C ALA A 36 4.58 -6.67 -3.85
N GLY A 37 4.36 -7.90 -4.32
CA GLY A 37 4.73 -8.29 -5.68
C GLY A 37 6.20 -8.04 -5.96
N SER A 38 6.51 -7.13 -6.88
CA SER A 38 7.88 -6.72 -7.20
C SER A 38 8.52 -5.83 -6.13
N GLY A 39 7.71 -5.27 -5.21
CA GLY A 39 8.19 -4.40 -4.16
C GLY A 39 8.38 -2.93 -4.56
N ALA A 40 7.96 -2.54 -5.75
CA ALA A 40 8.24 -1.20 -6.28
C ALA A 40 7.78 -0.08 -5.34
N LEU A 41 6.59 -0.19 -4.75
CA LEU A 41 6.07 0.83 -3.83
C LEU A 41 6.80 0.84 -2.49
N GLY A 42 7.02 -0.32 -1.89
CA GLY A 42 7.72 -0.43 -0.62
C GLY A 42 9.18 0.03 -0.71
N PHE A 43 9.89 -0.35 -1.78
CA PHE A 43 11.27 0.10 -2.00
C PHE A 43 11.34 1.61 -2.21
N GLU A 44 10.39 2.20 -2.92
CA GLU A 44 10.33 3.64 -3.09
C GLU A 44 10.10 4.37 -1.77
N ALA A 45 9.18 3.87 -0.93
CA ALA A 45 8.96 4.43 0.40
C ALA A 45 10.22 4.40 1.25
N ALA A 46 10.96 3.29 1.21
CA ALA A 46 12.23 3.16 1.93
C ALA A 46 13.26 4.16 1.41
N SER A 47 13.36 4.35 0.10
CA SER A 47 14.30 5.31 -0.51
C SER A 47 13.98 6.76 -0.15
N ARG A 48 12.74 7.04 0.24
CA ARG A 48 12.30 8.38 0.69
C ARG A 48 12.37 8.55 2.20
N GLY A 49 13.04 7.65 2.89
CA GLY A 49 13.38 7.81 4.29
C GLY A 49 12.39 7.21 5.29
N ALA A 50 11.43 6.39 4.85
CA ALA A 50 10.51 5.74 5.79
C ALA A 50 11.26 5.03 6.92
N ALA A 51 10.75 5.16 8.13
CA ALA A 51 11.38 4.58 9.32
C ALA A 51 11.25 3.06 9.35
N GLU A 52 10.15 2.52 8.81
CA GLU A 52 9.89 1.10 8.73
C GLU A 52 9.07 0.81 7.48
N VAL A 53 9.43 -0.23 6.73
CA VAL A 53 8.66 -0.72 5.60
C VAL A 53 8.51 -2.22 5.72
N VAL A 54 7.29 -2.70 5.87
CA VAL A 54 6.97 -4.13 5.88
C VAL A 54 6.39 -4.49 4.52
N LEU A 55 6.99 -5.49 3.87
CA LEU A 55 6.51 -6.02 2.59
C LEU A 55 5.97 -7.42 2.82
N LEU A 56 4.71 -7.63 2.47
CA LEU A 56 4.07 -8.93 2.56
C LEU A 56 3.93 -9.52 1.17
N GLU A 57 4.33 -10.78 1.02
CA GLU A 57 4.18 -11.51 -0.22
C GLU A 57 3.87 -12.97 0.09
N ARG A 58 2.80 -13.47 -0.49
CA ARG A 58 2.33 -14.85 -0.28
C ARG A 58 3.15 -15.86 -1.07
N ASP A 59 3.56 -15.49 -2.29
CA ASP A 59 4.35 -16.37 -3.17
C ASP A 59 5.78 -16.48 -2.65
N GLY A 60 6.25 -17.72 -2.45
CA GLY A 60 7.57 -17.96 -1.87
C GLY A 60 8.71 -17.49 -2.75
N ASP A 61 8.60 -17.61 -4.08
CA ASP A 61 9.65 -17.20 -5.01
C ASP A 61 9.73 -15.66 -5.08
N LEU A 62 8.57 -14.99 -5.10
CA LEU A 62 8.53 -13.54 -5.05
C LEU A 62 9.06 -13.00 -3.72
N ALA A 63 8.69 -13.63 -2.60
CA ALA A 63 9.20 -13.24 -1.29
C ALA A 63 10.74 -13.39 -1.21
N ALA A 64 11.29 -14.47 -1.74
CA ALA A 64 12.74 -14.67 -1.80
C ALA A 64 13.42 -13.61 -2.68
N SER A 65 12.80 -13.26 -3.80
CA SER A 65 13.30 -12.20 -4.68
C SER A 65 13.30 -10.83 -4.01
N LEU A 66 12.24 -10.52 -3.26
CA LEU A 66 12.16 -9.29 -2.47
C LEU A 66 13.27 -9.22 -1.42
N GLU A 67 13.50 -10.32 -0.70
CA GLU A 67 14.56 -10.39 0.31
C GLU A 67 15.95 -10.21 -0.30
N ALA A 68 16.21 -10.81 -1.46
CA ALA A 68 17.46 -10.62 -2.18
C ALA A 68 17.66 -9.16 -2.59
N SER A 69 16.61 -8.51 -3.06
CA SER A 69 16.65 -7.09 -3.41
C SER A 69 16.88 -6.19 -2.19
N ARG A 70 16.23 -6.50 -1.08
CA ARG A 70 16.42 -5.79 0.18
C ARG A 70 17.88 -5.83 0.64
N LEU A 71 18.47 -7.02 0.63
CA LEU A 71 19.88 -7.22 1.02
C LEU A 71 20.83 -6.46 0.08
N ARG A 72 20.59 -6.53 -1.23
CA ARG A 72 21.41 -5.85 -2.23
C ARG A 72 21.38 -4.34 -2.08
N LEU A 73 20.22 -3.77 -1.73
CA LEU A 73 20.02 -2.32 -1.60
C LEU A 73 20.33 -1.78 -0.21
N GLY A 74 20.72 -2.63 0.74
CA GLY A 74 21.02 -2.21 2.10
C GLY A 74 19.80 -1.72 2.88
N GLY A 75 18.65 -2.36 2.67
CA GLY A 75 17.37 -1.92 3.23
C GLY A 75 17.17 -2.24 4.70
N ALA A 76 17.92 -1.58 5.60
CA ALA A 76 17.85 -1.84 7.05
C ALA A 76 16.48 -1.53 7.65
N ALA A 77 15.75 -0.55 7.09
CA ALA A 77 14.41 -0.20 7.53
C ALA A 77 13.33 -1.14 6.99
N MET A 78 13.69 -2.05 6.10
CA MET A 78 12.75 -2.92 5.40
C MET A 78 12.72 -4.31 5.99
N ARG A 79 11.54 -4.91 5.96
CA ARG A 79 11.33 -6.30 6.39
C ARG A 79 10.40 -6.99 5.39
N VAL A 80 10.85 -8.10 4.84
CA VAL A 80 10.05 -8.93 3.94
C VAL A 80 9.50 -10.11 4.73
N GLN A 81 8.19 -10.34 4.61
CA GLN A 81 7.56 -11.51 5.22
C GLN A 81 6.73 -12.27 4.18
N ARG A 82 6.96 -13.57 4.11
CA ARG A 82 6.08 -14.46 3.37
C ARG A 82 4.83 -14.68 4.21
N ALA A 83 3.71 -14.09 3.79
CA ALA A 83 2.48 -14.13 4.56
C ALA A 83 1.26 -13.90 3.68
N ASP A 84 0.11 -14.43 4.13
CA ASP A 84 -1.18 -13.98 3.62
C ASP A 84 -1.47 -12.59 4.18
N ALA A 85 -1.73 -11.63 3.30
CA ALA A 85 -1.90 -10.23 3.68
C ALA A 85 -3.03 -10.03 4.68
N LEU A 86 -4.22 -10.61 4.43
CA LEU A 86 -5.37 -10.44 5.29
C LEU A 86 -5.15 -11.02 6.68
N ALA A 87 -4.59 -12.23 6.76
CA ALA A 87 -4.30 -12.88 8.03
C ALA A 87 -3.29 -12.07 8.84
N TRP A 88 -2.22 -11.60 8.19
CA TRP A 88 -1.20 -10.79 8.84
C TRP A 88 -1.76 -9.47 9.35
N MET A 89 -2.54 -8.78 8.53
CA MET A 89 -3.15 -7.50 8.89
C MET A 89 -4.11 -7.63 10.07
N ARG A 90 -4.91 -8.70 10.10
CA ARG A 90 -5.85 -8.96 11.20
C ARG A 90 -5.16 -9.27 12.52
N ALA A 91 -3.96 -9.85 12.47
CA ALA A 91 -3.17 -10.19 13.65
C ALA A 91 -2.30 -9.03 14.15
N SER A 92 -2.19 -7.95 13.39
CA SER A 92 -1.31 -6.83 13.73
C SER A 92 -1.96 -5.84 14.69
N ALA A 93 -1.12 -5.09 15.42
CA ALA A 93 -1.58 -4.07 16.34
C ALA A 93 -2.30 -2.93 15.60
N PRO A 94 -3.34 -2.31 16.21
CA PRO A 94 -4.00 -1.18 15.58
C PRO A 94 -3.09 0.05 15.48
N GLN A 95 -3.41 0.94 14.53
CA GLN A 95 -2.69 2.22 14.34
C GLN A 95 -1.18 2.07 14.18
N ALA A 96 -0.76 1.00 13.50
CA ALA A 96 0.65 0.65 13.34
C ALA A 96 1.35 1.36 12.17
N PHE A 97 0.58 1.93 11.22
CA PHE A 97 1.15 2.45 9.98
C PHE A 97 0.57 3.81 9.59
N GLU A 98 1.43 4.68 9.10
CA GLU A 98 1.07 5.97 8.51
C GLU A 98 0.71 5.84 7.03
N LEU A 99 1.18 4.79 6.35
CA LEU A 99 0.92 4.55 4.94
C LEU A 99 0.77 3.06 4.69
N ILE A 100 -0.32 2.68 4.03
CA ILE A 100 -0.58 1.30 3.64
C ILE A 100 -0.83 1.28 2.13
N PHE A 101 -0.04 0.47 1.40
CA PHE A 101 -0.25 0.23 -0.02
C PHE A 101 -1.13 -1.02 -0.18
N LEU A 102 -2.22 -0.88 -0.88
CA LEU A 102 -3.14 -1.97 -1.22
C LEU A 102 -3.28 -2.06 -2.74
N ASP A 103 -2.65 -3.08 -3.31
CA ASP A 103 -2.83 -3.46 -4.71
C ASP A 103 -3.24 -4.93 -4.76
N PRO A 104 -4.46 -5.25 -4.26
CA PRO A 104 -4.91 -6.63 -4.17
C PRO A 104 -5.17 -7.22 -5.55
N PRO A 105 -5.20 -8.57 -5.68
CA PRO A 105 -5.72 -9.21 -6.88
C PRO A 105 -7.13 -8.70 -7.21
N PHE A 106 -7.54 -8.81 -8.49
CA PHE A 106 -8.87 -8.41 -8.92
C PHE A 106 -9.96 -9.33 -8.38
N ASP A 107 -10.19 -9.25 -7.09
CA ASP A 107 -11.24 -9.94 -6.35
C ASP A 107 -11.87 -8.92 -5.42
N ALA A 108 -13.16 -8.63 -5.64
CA ALA A 108 -13.86 -7.61 -4.88
C ALA A 108 -13.96 -7.95 -3.38
N ASP A 109 -14.03 -9.24 -3.04
CA ASP A 109 -14.10 -9.66 -1.64
C ASP A 109 -12.77 -9.46 -0.93
N ILE A 110 -11.66 -9.75 -1.61
CA ILE A 110 -10.31 -9.50 -1.07
C ILE A 110 -10.09 -8.00 -0.90
N ALA A 111 -10.47 -7.20 -1.88
CA ALA A 111 -10.33 -5.74 -1.83
C ALA A 111 -11.12 -5.14 -0.66
N SER A 112 -12.37 -5.56 -0.48
CA SER A 112 -13.23 -5.11 0.61
C SER A 112 -12.67 -5.50 1.98
N ALA A 113 -12.21 -6.75 2.12
CA ALA A 113 -11.60 -7.24 3.36
C ALA A 113 -10.30 -6.50 3.68
N ALA A 114 -9.48 -6.22 2.67
CA ALA A 114 -8.22 -5.48 2.83
C ALA A 114 -8.47 -4.04 3.28
N LEU A 115 -9.44 -3.36 2.69
CA LEU A 115 -9.82 -2.00 3.10
C LEU A 115 -10.31 -2.00 4.56
N GLY A 116 -11.13 -2.97 4.95
CA GLY A 116 -11.60 -3.10 6.33
C GLY A 116 -10.46 -3.30 7.33
N ALA A 117 -9.52 -4.18 7.01
CA ALA A 117 -8.35 -4.43 7.84
C ALA A 117 -7.42 -3.21 7.92
N ALA A 118 -7.20 -2.54 6.80
CA ALA A 118 -6.35 -1.35 6.72
C ALA A 118 -6.89 -0.20 7.59
N LYS A 119 -8.19 -0.05 7.68
CA LYS A 119 -8.82 0.99 8.48
C LYS A 119 -8.41 0.92 9.95
N ARG A 120 -8.32 -0.29 10.50
CA ARG A 120 -7.88 -0.50 11.88
C ARG A 120 -6.38 -0.25 12.06
N LEU A 121 -5.58 -0.60 11.05
CA LEU A 121 -4.12 -0.51 11.10
C LEU A 121 -3.59 0.92 10.84
N LEU A 122 -4.41 1.77 10.24
CA LEU A 122 -3.98 3.10 9.86
C LEU A 122 -3.96 4.02 11.07
N SER A 123 -2.84 4.72 11.26
CA SER A 123 -2.73 5.75 12.28
C SER A 123 -3.61 6.96 11.94
N ALA A 124 -3.92 7.78 12.92
CA ALA A 124 -4.66 9.03 12.70
C ALA A 124 -3.91 9.91 11.71
N GLY A 125 -4.61 10.42 10.68
CA GLY A 125 -4.01 11.23 9.63
C GLY A 125 -3.22 10.44 8.58
N GLY A 126 -3.18 9.12 8.67
CA GLY A 126 -2.49 8.28 7.69
C GLY A 126 -3.24 8.15 6.37
N TYR A 127 -2.59 7.47 5.42
CA TYR A 127 -3.09 7.27 4.07
C TYR A 127 -3.10 5.80 3.68
N VAL A 128 -4.12 5.43 2.90
CA VAL A 128 -4.13 4.16 2.17
C VAL A 128 -4.05 4.47 0.69
N TYR A 129 -3.09 3.87 0.00
CA TYR A 129 -3.02 3.85 -1.45
C TYR A 129 -3.73 2.59 -1.95
N PHE A 130 -4.67 2.75 -2.86
CA PHE A 130 -5.47 1.63 -3.39
C PHE A 130 -5.51 1.68 -4.91
N GLU A 131 -5.06 0.60 -5.55
CA GLU A 131 -5.17 0.41 -6.99
C GLU A 131 -6.36 -0.48 -7.32
N SER A 132 -7.12 -0.09 -8.33
CA SER A 132 -8.22 -0.90 -8.85
C SER A 132 -8.40 -0.68 -10.36
N SER A 133 -9.17 -1.58 -10.99
CA SER A 133 -9.52 -1.47 -12.41
C SER A 133 -10.64 -0.47 -12.66
N GLN A 134 -11.29 0.00 -11.61
CA GLN A 134 -12.40 0.95 -11.70
C GLN A 134 -12.20 2.08 -10.69
N LYS A 135 -12.67 3.27 -11.04
CA LYS A 135 -12.69 4.39 -10.12
C LYS A 135 -13.60 4.07 -8.94
N LEU A 136 -13.07 4.20 -7.73
CA LEU A 136 -13.87 4.07 -6.51
C LEU A 136 -14.80 5.27 -6.34
N THR A 137 -16.02 4.99 -5.95
CA THR A 137 -16.98 5.99 -5.54
C THR A 137 -17.05 6.05 -4.02
N THR A 138 -17.53 7.15 -3.46
CA THR A 138 -17.74 7.28 -2.01
C THR A 138 -18.62 6.15 -1.46
N GLU A 139 -19.60 5.70 -2.24
CA GLU A 139 -20.47 4.58 -1.86
C GLU A 139 -19.76 3.24 -1.96
N GLY A 140 -18.89 3.06 -2.97
CA GLY A 140 -18.23 1.79 -3.24
C GLY A 140 -17.07 1.44 -2.32
N ILE A 141 -16.45 2.42 -1.66
CA ILE A 141 -15.31 2.17 -0.77
C ILE A 141 -15.71 1.75 0.65
N GLY A 142 -16.98 1.83 0.98
CA GLY A 142 -17.49 1.53 2.31
C GLY A 142 -17.43 2.71 3.27
N ALA A 143 -18.09 2.54 4.41
CA ALA A 143 -18.19 3.58 5.42
C ALA A 143 -16.83 3.89 6.06
N GLY A 144 -16.61 5.15 6.37
CA GLY A 144 -15.41 5.60 7.09
C GLY A 144 -14.21 5.94 6.22
N TRP A 145 -14.33 5.85 4.91
CA TRP A 145 -13.29 6.24 3.96
C TRP A 145 -13.67 7.46 3.16
N ALA A 146 -12.67 8.28 2.81
CA ALA A 146 -12.79 9.36 1.86
C ALA A 146 -11.70 9.23 0.79
N VAL A 147 -12.06 9.43 -0.48
CA VAL A 147 -11.08 9.51 -1.58
C VAL A 147 -10.48 10.90 -1.54
N TRP A 148 -9.20 10.97 -1.16
CA TRP A 148 -8.47 12.23 -1.05
C TRP A 148 -7.90 12.69 -2.38
N ARG A 149 -7.37 11.74 -3.16
CA ARG A 149 -6.81 11.97 -4.50
C ARG A 149 -7.12 10.77 -5.38
N HIS A 150 -7.23 11.01 -6.66
CA HIS A 150 -7.44 9.98 -7.67
C HIS A 150 -6.68 10.34 -8.94
N ALA A 151 -6.09 9.34 -9.58
CA ALA A 151 -5.50 9.47 -10.91
C ALA A 151 -5.72 8.19 -11.70
N ARG A 152 -5.68 8.28 -13.01
CA ARG A 152 -5.81 7.15 -13.91
C ARG A 152 -4.60 7.06 -14.82
N ALA A 153 -4.07 5.86 -15.00
CA ALA A 153 -3.05 5.53 -15.99
C ALA A 153 -3.48 4.26 -16.73
N GLY A 154 -3.92 4.40 -18.00
CA GLY A 154 -4.47 3.29 -18.76
C GLY A 154 -5.70 2.69 -18.08
N ALA A 155 -5.64 1.38 -17.79
CA ALA A 155 -6.70 0.66 -17.08
C ALA A 155 -6.59 0.71 -15.56
N VAL A 156 -5.56 1.39 -15.03
CA VAL A 156 -5.30 1.45 -13.58
C VAL A 156 -5.86 2.75 -13.01
N HIS A 157 -6.69 2.62 -11.97
CA HIS A 157 -7.13 3.72 -11.15
C HIS A 157 -6.37 3.71 -9.82
N ALA A 158 -5.67 4.79 -9.55
CA ALA A 158 -4.91 5.01 -8.32
C ALA A 158 -5.68 5.93 -7.39
N HIS A 159 -5.86 5.51 -6.16
CA HIS A 159 -6.60 6.27 -5.17
C HIS A 159 -5.75 6.48 -3.93
N LEU A 160 -5.73 7.70 -3.41
CA LEU A 160 -5.21 7.95 -2.08
C LEU A 160 -6.40 8.20 -1.16
N LEU A 161 -6.54 7.33 -0.16
CA LEU A 161 -7.66 7.33 0.77
C LEU A 161 -7.24 7.84 2.13
N ARG A 162 -8.16 8.47 2.82
CA ARG A 162 -8.04 8.84 4.24
C ARG A 162 -9.27 8.35 4.99
N ARG A 163 -9.11 8.13 6.29
CA ARG A 163 -10.27 7.88 7.13
C ARG A 163 -11.10 9.16 7.25
N SER A 164 -12.40 9.03 7.08
CA SER A 164 -13.30 10.20 7.12
C SER A 164 -13.33 10.88 8.50
N ASP A 165 -13.09 10.13 9.58
CA ASP A 165 -13.04 10.66 10.94
C ASP A 165 -11.78 11.47 11.24
N THR A 166 -10.77 11.41 10.35
CA THR A 166 -9.51 12.17 10.51
C THR A 166 -9.39 13.33 9.53
N LEU A 167 -10.41 13.58 8.71
CA LEU A 167 -10.42 14.73 7.83
C LEU A 167 -10.55 16.02 8.64
N PRO A 168 -9.88 17.12 8.21
CA PRO A 168 -10.05 18.40 8.85
C PRO A 168 -11.52 18.84 8.75
N SER A 169 -12.07 19.25 9.87
CA SER A 169 -13.40 19.86 9.89
C SER A 169 -13.29 21.25 9.26
N PHE A 170 -13.90 21.41 8.11
CA PHE A 170 -14.10 22.73 7.56
C PHE A 170 -15.28 23.37 8.32
N VAL A 171 -14.97 24.30 9.15
CA VAL A 171 -15.98 25.12 9.83
C VAL A 171 -16.37 26.26 8.90
#